data_0ce15f5c3528fcc9b7239bad388c6c9c
#
_entry.id   0ce15f5c3528fcc9b7239bad388c6c9c
#
_cell.length_a   1.000
_cell.length_b   1.000
_cell.length_c   1.000
_cell.angle_alpha   90.00
_cell.angle_beta   90.00
_cell.angle_gamma   90.00
#
_symmetry.space_group_name_H-M   'P 1'
#
loop_
_entity.id
_entity.type
_entity.pdbx_description
1 polymer ?
#
loop_
_entity_poly.entity_id
_entity_poly.type
_entity_poly.pdbx_seq_one_letter_code
_entity_poly.pdbx_strand_id
1 'polypeptide(L)'
;AVEEAKAAAEKAKGTDKELEPSIANEPASTTINGKTIVVKNQQKNAESNTTPAETNQGWIVPKVEKRTEVAKKTVTKNGVILKDDPKYLEGAIPTDENGKIEFTMQTDANGKSAKQIYDLVYNYFSNLTQDKNNIASRVALVNPKENIIANTMDEWLVFSQSFLSLDRTEFRYQLVAQIADNSLTVTLSKIIYNYEEGRSTGFKEPAENVISDRYALNKKKNGLARIFGKFRKRTIDRKDQIFSDIKALVKN
;
A
#
# COMPACT_ATOMS: atom_id res chain seq x y z
N ALA A 1 13.16 51.05 -9.02
CA ALA A 1 12.96 49.60 -8.81
C ALA A 1 11.65 49.04 -9.40
N VAL A 2 10.75 49.87 -9.91
CA VAL A 2 9.47 49.43 -10.53
C VAL A 2 9.50 49.50 -12.05
N GLU A 3 10.49 50.19 -12.62
CA GLU A 3 10.60 50.41 -14.06
C GLU A 3 11.51 49.36 -14.77
N GLU A 4 12.38 48.68 -14.05
CA GLU A 4 13.25 47.64 -14.61
C GLU A 4 12.56 46.27 -14.83
N ALA A 5 11.41 46.04 -14.20
CA ALA A 5 10.66 44.80 -14.36
C ALA A 5 9.77 44.75 -15.62
N LYS A 6 9.60 45.88 -16.32
CA LYS A 6 8.79 45.97 -17.54
C LYS A 6 9.57 45.72 -18.85
N ALA A 7 10.89 45.82 -18.81
CA ALA A 7 11.73 45.65 -20.01
C ALA A 7 12.11 44.16 -20.29
N ALA A 8 11.87 43.26 -19.36
CA ALA A 8 12.19 41.83 -19.53
C ALA A 8 11.05 40.99 -20.13
N ALA A 9 9.83 41.52 -20.20
CA ALA A 9 8.66 40.80 -20.68
C ALA A 9 8.35 40.91 -22.17
N GLU A 10 9.13 41.73 -22.92
CA GLU A 10 8.81 42.03 -24.31
C GLU A 10 9.75 41.38 -25.36
N LYS A 11 10.65 40.48 -24.92
CA LYS A 11 11.60 39.77 -25.81
C LYS A 11 11.34 38.28 -26.03
N ALA A 12 10.19 37.78 -25.60
CA ALA A 12 9.81 36.36 -25.75
C ALA A 12 8.51 36.15 -26.58
N LYS A 13 8.37 36.91 -27.67
CA LYS A 13 7.35 36.60 -28.70
C LYS A 13 8.02 36.57 -30.06
N GLY A 14 8.13 35.37 -30.63
CA GLY A 14 8.47 35.17 -32.03
C GLY A 14 9.24 33.89 -32.27
N THR A 15 8.55 32.80 -32.53
CA THR A 15 8.53 32.09 -33.82
C THR A 15 7.87 30.72 -33.64
N ASP A 16 6.61 30.71 -34.06
CA ASP A 16 5.93 29.44 -34.39
C ASP A 16 6.58 28.89 -35.68
N LYS A 17 6.99 27.63 -35.64
CA LYS A 17 7.13 26.75 -36.78
C LYS A 17 6.57 25.39 -36.47
N GLU A 18 5.40 25.19 -37.00
CA GLU A 18 4.67 23.93 -37.20
C GLU A 18 5.57 22.91 -37.90
N LEU A 19 5.74 21.71 -37.32
CA LEU A 19 6.34 20.55 -37.98
C LEU A 19 5.44 19.36 -37.71
N GLU A 20 4.79 18.91 -38.77
CA GLU A 20 3.99 17.69 -38.85
C GLU A 20 4.81 16.43 -38.58
N PRO A 21 4.20 15.34 -38.02
CA PRO A 21 4.92 14.09 -37.75
C PRO A 21 4.97 13.20 -39.02
N SER A 22 6.17 12.99 -39.53
CA SER A 22 6.48 11.97 -40.52
C SER A 22 6.64 10.61 -39.83
N ILE A 23 5.76 9.67 -40.17
CA ILE A 23 5.85 8.26 -39.80
C ILE A 23 6.85 7.58 -40.72
N ALA A 24 7.94 7.06 -40.18
CA ALA A 24 8.80 6.09 -40.85
C ALA A 24 9.22 5.00 -39.85
N ASN A 25 8.72 3.79 -40.10
CA ASN A 25 9.16 2.55 -39.47
C ASN A 25 10.55 2.18 -40.00
N GLU A 26 11.57 2.19 -39.15
CA GLU A 26 12.82 1.45 -39.40
C GLU A 26 13.28 0.72 -38.13
N PRO A 27 13.76 -0.53 -38.24
CA PRO A 27 14.21 -1.31 -37.09
C PRO A 27 15.58 -0.84 -36.62
N ALA A 28 15.70 -0.60 -35.32
CA ALA A 28 16.97 -0.20 -34.69
C ALA A 28 18.00 -1.33 -34.77
N SER A 29 19.09 -1.10 -35.46
CA SER A 29 20.30 -1.95 -35.44
C SER A 29 21.38 -1.25 -34.57
N THR A 30 21.86 -1.94 -33.53
CA THR A 30 22.98 -1.45 -32.71
C THR A 30 24.24 -2.24 -33.06
N THR A 31 25.28 -1.52 -33.47
CA THR A 31 26.58 -2.13 -33.77
C THR A 31 27.53 -1.90 -32.60
N ILE A 32 28.04 -2.96 -32.01
CA ILE A 32 29.13 -2.97 -31.06
C ILE A 32 30.21 -3.93 -31.58
N ASN A 33 31.46 -3.44 -31.70
CA ASN A 33 32.64 -4.19 -32.13
C ASN A 33 32.54 -4.92 -33.48
N GLY A 34 32.08 -4.21 -34.53
CA GLY A 34 32.27 -4.67 -35.92
C GLY A 34 31.48 -5.94 -36.32
N LYS A 35 30.49 -6.35 -35.56
CA LYS A 35 29.56 -7.42 -35.94
C LYS A 35 28.13 -7.00 -35.76
N THR A 36 27.37 -6.97 -36.84
CA THR A 36 25.93 -6.71 -36.87
C THR A 36 25.20 -7.96 -36.42
N ILE A 37 24.49 -7.88 -35.30
CA ILE A 37 23.61 -8.97 -34.82
C ILE A 37 22.16 -8.60 -35.16
N VAL A 38 21.56 -9.35 -36.06
CA VAL A 38 20.12 -9.26 -36.36
C VAL A 38 19.40 -10.19 -35.38
N VAL A 39 18.63 -9.62 -34.46
CA VAL A 39 17.81 -10.42 -33.53
C VAL A 39 16.52 -10.83 -34.24
N LYS A 40 16.46 -12.09 -34.68
CA LYS A 40 15.20 -12.73 -35.08
C LYS A 40 14.48 -13.24 -33.85
N ASN A 41 13.31 -12.70 -33.56
CA ASN A 41 12.39 -13.28 -32.57
C ASN A 41 11.96 -14.66 -33.03
N GLN A 42 12.48 -15.70 -32.37
CA GLN A 42 11.93 -17.07 -32.49
C GLN A 42 10.88 -17.25 -31.37
N GLN A 43 9.62 -17.30 -31.78
CA GLN A 43 8.56 -17.87 -30.98
C GLN A 43 8.82 -19.37 -30.80
N LYS A 44 9.03 -19.81 -29.58
CA LYS A 44 9.00 -21.23 -29.24
C LYS A 44 7.57 -21.71 -29.19
N ASN A 45 7.15 -22.48 -30.20
CA ASN A 45 5.97 -23.32 -30.14
C ASN A 45 6.22 -24.46 -29.13
N ALA A 46 5.34 -24.57 -28.16
CA ALA A 46 5.19 -25.76 -27.34
C ALA A 46 4.24 -26.69 -28.09
N GLU A 47 4.77 -27.81 -28.55
CA GLU A 47 3.97 -28.91 -29.15
C GLU A 47 3.11 -29.55 -28.06
N SER A 48 1.79 -29.52 -28.28
CA SER A 48 0.87 -30.40 -27.58
C SER A 48 0.38 -31.45 -28.56
N ASN A 49 0.73 -32.70 -28.34
CA ASN A 49 0.21 -33.87 -29.02
C ASN A 49 -1.30 -33.97 -28.84
N THR A 50 -2.03 -33.83 -29.93
CA THR A 50 -3.42 -34.30 -30.05
C THR A 50 -3.61 -34.95 -31.38
N THR A 51 -4.00 -36.21 -31.31
CA THR A 51 -4.36 -37.10 -32.43
C THR A 51 -5.49 -36.49 -33.24
N PRO A 52 -5.46 -36.54 -34.61
CA PRO A 52 -6.53 -36.01 -35.42
C PRO A 52 -7.67 -37.00 -35.52
N ALA A 53 -8.86 -36.59 -35.19
CA ALA A 53 -10.09 -37.24 -35.67
C ALA A 53 -10.60 -36.47 -36.89
N GLU A 54 -10.75 -37.18 -38.03
CA GLU A 54 -11.29 -36.68 -39.28
C GLU A 54 -12.75 -36.22 -39.10
N THR A 55 -13.13 -35.12 -39.70
CA THR A 55 -14.11 -34.93 -40.77
C THR A 55 -14.75 -33.56 -40.81
N ASN A 56 -14.84 -33.03 -42.04
CA ASN A 56 -15.82 -32.07 -42.60
C ASN A 56 -15.89 -30.63 -42.04
N GLN A 57 -15.44 -29.74 -42.93
CA GLN A 57 -15.92 -28.37 -43.15
C GLN A 57 -16.74 -27.74 -42.02
N GLY A 58 -16.07 -26.99 -41.17
CA GLY A 58 -16.69 -26.15 -40.17
C GLY A 58 -15.63 -25.54 -39.27
N TRP A 59 -15.71 -24.24 -39.01
CA TRP A 59 -14.89 -23.54 -38.06
C TRP A 59 -14.95 -24.23 -36.70
N ILE A 60 -13.83 -24.75 -36.22
CA ILE A 60 -13.73 -25.29 -34.84
C ILE A 60 -13.69 -24.10 -33.90
N VAL A 61 -14.82 -23.83 -33.23
CA VAL A 61 -14.84 -22.91 -32.10
C VAL A 61 -14.07 -23.57 -30.96
N PRO A 62 -12.98 -22.97 -30.43
CA PRO A 62 -12.30 -23.53 -29.28
C PRO A 62 -13.29 -23.67 -28.13
N LYS A 63 -13.44 -24.88 -27.61
CA LYS A 63 -14.25 -25.13 -26.41
C LYS A 63 -13.60 -24.38 -25.26
N VAL A 64 -14.22 -23.28 -24.86
CA VAL A 64 -13.81 -22.54 -23.68
C VAL A 64 -13.98 -23.48 -22.48
N GLU A 65 -12.86 -23.99 -21.96
CA GLU A 65 -12.89 -24.72 -20.71
C GLU A 65 -13.42 -23.75 -19.66
N LYS A 66 -14.58 -24.06 -19.11
CA LYS A 66 -15.13 -23.33 -17.96
C LYS A 66 -14.07 -23.37 -16.88
N ARG A 67 -13.44 -22.22 -16.63
CA ARG A 67 -12.56 -22.00 -15.49
C ARG A 67 -13.34 -22.49 -14.28
N THR A 68 -12.89 -23.58 -13.67
CA THR A 68 -13.46 -24.09 -12.42
C THR A 68 -13.34 -22.96 -11.42
N GLU A 69 -14.44 -22.31 -11.08
CA GLU A 69 -14.48 -21.34 -10.00
C GLU A 69 -14.09 -22.11 -8.74
N VAL A 70 -12.89 -21.78 -8.23
CA VAL A 70 -12.47 -22.26 -6.90
C VAL A 70 -13.53 -21.76 -5.95
N ALA A 71 -14.31 -22.69 -5.39
CA ALA A 71 -15.39 -22.39 -4.46
C ALA A 71 -14.83 -21.50 -3.33
N LYS A 72 -15.20 -20.22 -3.32
CA LYS A 72 -14.86 -19.29 -2.26
C LYS A 72 -15.43 -19.87 -0.99
N LYS A 73 -14.57 -20.24 -0.01
CA LYS A 73 -15.00 -20.67 1.31
C LYS A 73 -15.92 -19.59 1.88
N THR A 74 -17.20 -19.89 1.98
CA THR A 74 -18.21 -18.98 2.52
C THR A 74 -18.09 -19.00 4.02
N VAL A 75 -17.60 -17.92 4.63
CA VAL A 75 -17.55 -17.76 6.08
C VAL A 75 -18.88 -17.17 6.52
N THR A 76 -19.52 -17.78 7.54
CA THR A 76 -20.77 -17.30 8.12
C THR A 76 -20.56 -16.92 9.59
N LYS A 77 -21.13 -15.78 10.00
CA LYS A 77 -21.23 -15.38 11.41
C LYS A 77 -22.71 -15.16 11.73
N ASN A 78 -23.24 -15.88 12.72
CA ASN A 78 -24.66 -15.82 13.11
C ASN A 78 -25.63 -16.02 11.93
N GLY A 79 -25.35 -16.96 11.02
CA GLY A 79 -26.18 -17.23 9.84
C GLY A 79 -26.06 -16.21 8.70
N VAL A 80 -25.26 -15.16 8.85
CA VAL A 80 -25.01 -14.14 7.81
C VAL A 80 -23.75 -14.49 7.03
N ILE A 81 -23.86 -14.54 5.70
CA ILE A 81 -22.72 -14.74 4.82
C ILE A 81 -21.85 -13.48 4.82
N LEU A 82 -20.58 -13.64 5.21
CA LEU A 82 -19.61 -12.56 5.18
C LEU A 82 -19.07 -12.37 3.76
N LYS A 83 -18.92 -11.12 3.32
CA LYS A 83 -18.40 -10.74 2.00
C LYS A 83 -16.90 -10.51 2.03
N ASP A 84 -16.38 -10.11 3.19
CA ASP A 84 -14.97 -9.83 3.44
C ASP A 84 -14.46 -10.66 4.62
N ASP A 85 -13.14 -10.71 4.79
CA ASP A 85 -12.50 -11.42 5.90
C ASP A 85 -12.96 -10.82 7.24
N PRO A 86 -13.36 -11.67 8.24
CA PRO A 86 -13.76 -11.24 9.56
C PRO A 86 -12.81 -10.25 10.24
N LYS A 87 -11.50 -10.36 9.97
CA LYS A 87 -10.49 -9.46 10.54
C LYS A 87 -10.68 -7.98 10.16
N TYR A 88 -11.48 -7.69 9.12
CA TYR A 88 -11.80 -6.32 8.69
C TYR A 88 -13.19 -5.87 9.12
N LEU A 89 -14.00 -6.75 9.68
CA LEU A 89 -15.41 -6.47 9.95
C LEU A 89 -15.66 -5.92 11.36
N GLU A 90 -16.89 -5.98 11.79
CA GLU A 90 -17.34 -5.40 13.05
C GLU A 90 -16.49 -5.83 14.26
N GLY A 91 -16.05 -4.83 15.04
CA GLY A 91 -15.20 -5.02 16.21
C GLY A 91 -13.70 -5.10 15.91
N ALA A 92 -13.27 -5.00 14.64
CA ALA A 92 -11.84 -5.04 14.28
C ALA A 92 -11.09 -3.74 14.61
N ILE A 93 -11.79 -2.64 14.89
CA ILE A 93 -11.21 -1.33 15.21
C ILE A 93 -11.43 -1.04 16.69
N PRO A 94 -10.38 -1.16 17.52
CA PRO A 94 -10.46 -0.80 18.93
C PRO A 94 -10.45 0.72 19.11
N THR A 95 -11.07 1.16 20.20
CA THR A 95 -11.07 2.56 20.63
C THR A 95 -10.65 2.66 22.09
N ASP A 96 -9.97 3.75 22.45
CA ASP A 96 -9.69 4.10 23.84
C ASP A 96 -10.94 4.61 24.59
N GLU A 97 -10.78 4.98 25.84
CA GLU A 97 -11.87 5.51 26.70
C GLU A 97 -12.48 6.81 26.16
N ASN A 98 -11.74 7.56 25.33
CA ASN A 98 -12.17 8.81 24.70
C ASN A 98 -12.77 8.58 23.30
N GLY A 99 -12.95 7.32 22.90
CA GLY A 99 -13.44 6.96 21.56
C GLY A 99 -12.44 7.20 20.44
N LYS A 100 -11.14 7.36 20.75
CA LYS A 100 -10.08 7.47 19.76
C LYS A 100 -9.59 6.09 19.34
N ILE A 101 -9.31 5.94 18.04
CA ILE A 101 -8.80 4.68 17.51
C ILE A 101 -7.36 4.48 17.95
N GLU A 102 -7.14 3.37 18.66
CA GLU A 102 -5.84 2.98 19.17
C GLU A 102 -5.65 1.46 19.04
N PHE A 103 -4.60 1.06 18.33
CA PHE A 103 -4.19 -0.33 18.24
C PHE A 103 -3.02 -0.59 19.16
N THR A 104 -3.15 -1.55 20.06
CA THR A 104 -2.10 -1.94 21.00
C THR A 104 -1.70 -3.39 20.81
N MET A 105 -0.40 -3.66 20.82
CA MET A 105 0.19 -4.98 20.88
C MET A 105 1.07 -5.09 22.11
N GLN A 106 0.86 -6.16 22.88
CA GLN A 106 1.77 -6.54 23.97
C GLN A 106 2.37 -7.91 23.67
N THR A 107 3.67 -8.06 23.93
CA THR A 107 4.39 -9.32 23.74
C THR A 107 5.52 -9.49 24.74
N ASP A 108 5.80 -10.73 25.08
CA ASP A 108 7.05 -11.15 25.74
C ASP A 108 8.22 -11.09 24.74
N ALA A 109 9.43 -10.99 25.23
CA ALA A 109 10.65 -10.89 24.44
C ALA A 109 11.69 -11.99 24.75
N ASN A 110 11.22 -13.19 25.05
CA ASN A 110 12.06 -14.38 25.28
C ASN A 110 13.20 -14.15 26.30
N GLY A 111 12.92 -13.45 27.38
CA GLY A 111 13.88 -13.19 28.46
C GLY A 111 14.92 -12.09 28.19
N LYS A 112 14.77 -11.32 27.10
CA LYS A 112 15.65 -10.18 26.82
C LYS A 112 15.49 -9.07 27.84
N SER A 113 16.60 -8.42 28.20
CA SER A 113 16.57 -7.23 29.04
C SER A 113 15.93 -6.04 28.32
N ALA A 114 15.43 -5.08 29.08
CA ALA A 114 14.87 -3.84 28.54
C ALA A 114 15.84 -3.16 27.56
N LYS A 115 17.14 -3.13 27.87
CA LYS A 115 18.16 -2.54 26.98
C LYS A 115 18.24 -3.27 25.62
N GLN A 116 18.26 -4.60 25.63
CA GLN A 116 18.30 -5.37 24.39
C GLN A 116 17.06 -5.15 23.53
N ILE A 117 15.88 -5.14 24.14
CA ILE A 117 14.62 -4.85 23.45
C ILE A 117 14.64 -3.42 22.91
N TYR A 118 15.13 -2.46 23.70
CA TYR A 118 15.22 -1.06 23.30
C TYR A 118 16.08 -0.87 22.05
N ASP A 119 17.27 -1.45 22.02
CA ASP A 119 18.18 -1.37 20.88
C ASP A 119 17.56 -1.99 19.61
N LEU A 120 16.89 -3.13 19.73
CA LEU A 120 16.17 -3.78 18.63
C LEU A 120 15.04 -2.91 18.07
N VAL A 121 14.18 -2.40 18.97
CA VAL A 121 13.02 -1.59 18.58
C VAL A 121 13.46 -0.24 18.01
N TYR A 122 14.48 0.38 18.58
CA TYR A 122 15.04 1.63 18.06
C TYR A 122 15.55 1.47 16.63
N ASN A 123 16.31 0.41 16.37
CA ASN A 123 16.82 0.11 15.03
C ASN A 123 15.66 -0.14 14.04
N TYR A 124 14.66 -0.90 14.43
CA TYR A 124 13.47 -1.14 13.60
C TYR A 124 12.71 0.16 13.31
N PHE A 125 12.46 0.99 14.32
CA PHE A 125 11.76 2.26 14.16
C PHE A 125 12.54 3.24 13.29
N SER A 126 13.87 3.28 13.42
CA SER A 126 14.74 4.08 12.56
C SER A 126 14.68 3.62 11.10
N ASN A 127 14.75 2.30 10.86
CA ASN A 127 14.63 1.74 9.52
C ASN A 127 13.24 1.99 8.90
N LEU A 128 12.18 1.90 9.70
CA LEU A 128 10.82 2.16 9.24
C LEU A 128 10.65 3.58 8.71
N THR A 129 11.37 4.57 9.28
CA THR A 129 11.36 5.95 8.77
C THR A 129 12.10 6.14 7.44
N GLN A 130 12.82 5.12 6.97
CA GLN A 130 13.54 5.11 5.69
C GLN A 130 12.84 4.26 4.60
N ASP A 131 11.63 3.75 4.88
CA ASP A 131 10.85 2.97 3.91
C ASP A 131 10.59 3.79 2.64
N LYS A 132 10.52 3.11 1.50
CA LYS A 132 10.27 3.72 0.17
C LYS A 132 8.95 4.50 0.08
N ASN A 133 7.99 4.17 0.93
CA ASN A 133 6.71 4.87 1.00
C ASN A 133 6.73 6.07 1.96
N ASN A 134 7.86 6.30 2.64
CA ASN A 134 7.99 7.41 3.58
C ASN A 134 7.84 8.76 2.87
N ILE A 135 7.17 9.70 3.56
CA ILE A 135 7.01 11.10 3.14
C ILE A 135 7.87 11.98 4.08
N ALA A 136 7.56 11.95 5.37
CA ALA A 136 8.19 12.80 6.37
C ALA A 136 8.23 12.14 7.78
N SER A 137 8.35 10.81 7.81
CA SER A 137 8.46 10.06 9.08
C SER A 137 9.76 10.37 9.80
N ARG A 138 9.72 10.34 11.12
CA ARG A 138 10.90 10.54 11.97
C ARG A 138 10.76 9.87 13.33
N VAL A 139 11.88 9.53 13.93
CA VAL A 139 11.95 9.23 15.36
C VAL A 139 11.74 10.55 16.12
N ALA A 140 10.64 10.67 16.84
CA ALA A 140 10.22 11.91 17.48
C ALA A 140 10.68 12.02 18.93
N LEU A 141 10.78 10.88 19.64
CA LEU A 141 11.22 10.81 21.02
C LEU A 141 12.06 9.56 21.26
N VAL A 142 13.16 9.75 21.98
CA VAL A 142 14.03 8.67 22.45
C VAL A 142 14.31 8.92 23.92
N ASN A 143 13.77 8.10 24.82
CA ASN A 143 13.98 8.21 26.25
C ASN A 143 14.48 6.88 26.83
N PRO A 144 15.82 6.67 26.86
CA PRO A 144 16.41 5.43 27.38
C PRO A 144 16.22 5.24 28.88
N LYS A 145 15.98 6.31 29.64
CA LYS A 145 15.76 6.22 31.10
C LYS A 145 14.40 5.61 31.43
N GLU A 146 13.40 5.97 30.65
CA GLU A 146 12.03 5.46 30.80
C GLU A 146 11.73 4.31 29.85
N ASN A 147 12.71 3.91 29.01
CA ASN A 147 12.58 2.88 28.00
C ASN A 147 11.39 3.13 27.04
N ILE A 148 11.25 4.39 26.59
CA ILE A 148 10.20 4.82 25.67
C ILE A 148 10.83 5.29 24.36
N ILE A 149 10.26 4.84 23.23
CA ILE A 149 10.58 5.32 21.89
C ILE A 149 9.27 5.70 21.20
N ALA A 150 9.23 6.88 20.55
CA ALA A 150 8.08 7.30 19.78
C ALA A 150 8.49 7.79 18.39
N ASN A 151 7.79 7.30 17.38
CA ASN A 151 7.88 7.76 16.01
C ASN A 151 6.64 8.56 15.62
N THR A 152 6.85 9.62 14.87
CA THR A 152 5.79 10.23 14.04
C THR A 152 5.97 9.68 12.63
N MET A 153 4.96 8.97 12.16
CA MET A 153 4.93 8.36 10.84
C MET A 153 4.11 9.20 9.88
N ASP A 154 4.62 9.35 8.67
CA ASP A 154 3.97 10.02 7.54
C ASP A 154 4.39 9.29 6.26
N GLU A 155 3.52 8.43 5.75
CA GLU A 155 3.83 7.54 4.65
C GLU A 155 2.66 7.41 3.66
N TRP A 156 2.95 6.95 2.45
CA TRP A 156 1.92 6.62 1.48
C TRP A 156 1.30 5.25 1.75
N LEU A 157 0.01 5.22 2.03
CA LEU A 157 -0.78 4.00 2.10
C LEU A 157 -1.42 3.74 0.73
N VAL A 158 -0.86 2.78 -0.01
CA VAL A 158 -1.27 2.48 -1.39
C VAL A 158 -2.45 1.51 -1.39
N PHE A 159 -3.57 1.89 -2.01
CA PHE A 159 -4.75 1.05 -2.18
C PHE A 159 -4.66 0.19 -3.44
N SER A 160 -4.29 0.82 -4.55
CA SER A 160 -4.05 0.14 -5.82
C SER A 160 -3.01 0.87 -6.66
N GLN A 161 -2.28 0.14 -7.47
CA GLN A 161 -1.31 0.66 -8.40
C GLN A 161 -1.37 -0.12 -9.69
N SER A 162 -1.50 0.59 -10.82
CA SER A 162 -1.42 0.05 -12.16
C SER A 162 -0.55 0.96 -13.04
N PHE A 163 -0.31 0.59 -14.26
CA PHE A 163 0.47 1.41 -15.21
C PHE A 163 -0.12 2.84 -15.41
N LEU A 164 -1.45 2.96 -15.37
CA LEU A 164 -2.15 4.22 -15.65
C LEU A 164 -2.81 4.87 -14.41
N SER A 165 -2.78 4.21 -13.26
CA SER A 165 -3.53 4.68 -12.09
C SER A 165 -2.81 4.33 -10.80
N LEU A 166 -2.71 5.33 -9.91
CA LEU A 166 -2.22 5.19 -8.55
C LEU A 166 -3.27 5.74 -7.59
N ASP A 167 -3.82 4.85 -6.74
CA ASP A 167 -4.76 5.21 -5.69
C ASP A 167 -4.06 5.03 -4.34
N ARG A 168 -3.84 6.12 -3.62
CA ARG A 168 -3.12 6.17 -2.35
C ARG A 168 -3.59 7.32 -1.49
N THR A 169 -3.31 7.27 -0.20
CA THR A 169 -3.52 8.36 0.75
C THR A 169 -2.24 8.63 1.54
N GLU A 170 -2.00 9.86 1.91
CA GLU A 170 -1.08 10.18 2.99
C GLU A 170 -1.65 9.62 4.29
N PHE A 171 -0.83 8.89 5.01
CA PHE A 171 -1.20 8.15 6.21
C PHE A 171 -0.29 8.56 7.36
N ARG A 172 -0.82 9.40 8.24
CA ARG A 172 -0.11 9.90 9.42
C ARG A 172 -0.56 9.16 10.65
N TYR A 173 0.40 8.76 11.49
CA TYR A 173 0.12 8.11 12.78
C TYR A 173 1.30 8.22 13.72
N GLN A 174 1.09 7.87 14.99
CA GLN A 174 2.15 7.71 15.97
C GLN A 174 2.35 6.22 16.30
N LEU A 175 3.62 5.83 16.42
CA LEU A 175 4.04 4.58 17.03
C LEU A 175 4.74 4.90 18.34
N VAL A 176 4.31 4.29 19.44
CA VAL A 176 4.94 4.41 20.75
C VAL A 176 5.28 3.03 21.25
N ALA A 177 6.55 2.80 21.59
CA ALA A 177 7.02 1.60 22.23
C ALA A 177 7.34 1.89 23.70
N GLN A 178 6.77 1.10 24.60
CA GLN A 178 7.07 1.07 26.03
C GLN A 178 7.72 -0.29 26.34
N ILE A 179 8.90 -0.25 26.92
CA ILE A 179 9.78 -1.41 27.04
C ILE A 179 10.08 -1.68 28.51
N ALA A 180 10.02 -2.93 28.90
CA ALA A 180 10.47 -3.42 30.20
C ALA A 180 11.27 -4.72 30.01
N ASP A 181 11.87 -5.25 31.07
CA ASP A 181 12.52 -6.56 31.01
C ASP A 181 11.52 -7.62 30.56
N ASN A 182 11.89 -8.37 29.52
CA ASN A 182 11.07 -9.40 28.90
C ASN A 182 9.68 -8.94 28.41
N SER A 183 9.43 -7.65 28.24
CA SER A 183 8.11 -7.13 27.85
C SER A 183 8.21 -5.92 26.93
N LEU A 184 7.36 -5.94 25.90
CA LEU A 184 7.23 -4.83 24.97
C LEU A 184 5.75 -4.55 24.72
N THR A 185 5.36 -3.29 24.86
CA THR A 185 4.05 -2.78 24.44
C THR A 185 4.27 -1.77 23.31
N VAL A 186 3.58 -1.96 22.19
CA VAL A 186 3.60 -1.02 21.05
C VAL A 186 2.19 -0.54 20.77
N THR A 187 2.04 0.77 20.70
CA THR A 187 0.76 1.44 20.42
C THR A 187 0.86 2.21 19.11
N LEU A 188 -0.15 2.02 18.22
CA LEU A 188 -0.35 2.79 17.00
C LEU A 188 -1.63 3.61 17.15
N SER A 189 -1.49 4.93 17.15
CA SER A 189 -2.59 5.86 17.45
C SER A 189 -2.47 7.17 16.67
N LYS A 190 -3.39 8.11 16.90
CA LYS A 190 -3.45 9.45 16.29
C LYS A 190 -3.42 9.39 14.76
N ILE A 191 -4.21 8.51 14.20
CA ILE A 191 -4.27 8.26 12.76
C ILE A 191 -5.03 9.37 12.06
N ILE A 192 -4.43 9.94 11.00
CA ILE A 192 -5.02 10.94 10.12
C ILE A 192 -4.77 10.53 8.66
N TYR A 193 -5.79 10.67 7.83
CA TYR A 193 -5.69 10.50 6.37
C TYR A 193 -5.77 11.87 5.69
N ASN A 194 -4.92 12.07 4.66
CA ASN A 194 -5.05 13.16 3.70
C ASN A 194 -5.13 12.53 2.31
N TYR A 195 -6.33 12.50 1.75
CA TYR A 195 -6.64 11.79 0.51
C TYR A 195 -7.03 12.77 -0.58
N GLU A 196 -6.44 12.62 -1.77
CA GLU A 196 -6.73 13.42 -2.97
C GLU A 196 -6.75 14.94 -2.72
N GLU A 197 -5.76 15.44 -1.98
CA GLU A 197 -5.65 16.88 -1.67
C GLU A 197 -5.81 17.74 -2.94
N GLY A 198 -6.65 18.78 -2.84
CA GLY A 198 -6.95 19.68 -3.96
C GLY A 198 -8.00 19.18 -4.95
N ARG A 199 -8.56 17.97 -4.77
CA ARG A 199 -9.68 17.46 -5.58
C ARG A 199 -11.00 17.60 -4.85
N SER A 200 -12.11 17.66 -5.59
CA SER A 200 -13.47 17.74 -5.01
C SER A 200 -13.84 16.50 -4.19
N THR A 201 -13.19 15.37 -4.43
CA THR A 201 -13.35 14.11 -3.68
C THR A 201 -12.37 13.97 -2.53
N GLY A 202 -11.45 14.95 -2.39
CA GLY A 202 -10.41 14.93 -1.37
C GLY A 202 -10.95 15.22 0.03
N PHE A 203 -10.24 14.70 1.03
CA PHE A 203 -10.53 14.96 2.44
C PHE A 203 -9.28 14.82 3.32
N LYS A 204 -9.33 15.49 4.47
CA LYS A 204 -8.35 15.30 5.55
C LYS A 204 -9.11 15.04 6.83
N GLU A 205 -9.09 13.78 7.28
CA GLU A 205 -9.94 13.32 8.38
C GLU A 205 -9.19 12.37 9.33
N PRO A 206 -9.53 12.40 10.63
CA PRO A 206 -9.05 11.41 11.58
C PRO A 206 -9.68 10.04 11.32
N ALA A 207 -9.02 8.98 11.79
CA ALA A 207 -9.44 7.61 11.56
C ALA A 207 -10.86 7.30 12.05
N GLU A 208 -11.30 7.92 13.12
CA GLU A 208 -12.66 7.77 13.67
C GLU A 208 -13.75 8.06 12.64
N ASN A 209 -13.51 9.03 11.75
CA ASN A 209 -14.43 9.43 10.69
C ASN A 209 -14.28 8.61 9.40
N VAL A 210 -13.26 7.75 9.31
CA VAL A 210 -12.93 7.01 8.07
C VAL A 210 -13.07 5.52 8.26
N ILE A 211 -12.39 4.93 9.28
CA ILE A 211 -12.28 3.48 9.40
C ILE A 211 -13.11 2.84 10.50
N SER A 212 -13.88 3.62 11.29
CA SER A 212 -14.78 3.06 12.28
C SER A 212 -15.87 2.18 11.65
N ASP A 213 -16.51 1.35 12.45
CA ASP A 213 -17.60 0.46 12.00
C ASP A 213 -18.76 1.22 11.35
N ARG A 214 -18.97 2.48 11.77
CA ARG A 214 -20.01 3.36 11.23
C ARG A 214 -19.76 3.74 9.78
N TYR A 215 -18.53 4.01 9.40
CA TYR A 215 -18.20 4.58 8.10
C TYR A 215 -17.61 3.58 7.11
N ALA A 216 -16.86 2.60 7.60
CA ALA A 216 -16.12 1.67 6.76
C ALA A 216 -16.79 0.32 6.54
N LEU A 217 -17.94 0.06 7.17
CA LEU A 217 -18.73 -1.14 6.93
C LEU A 217 -20.00 -0.82 6.14
N ASN A 218 -20.49 -1.80 5.38
CA ASN A 218 -21.78 -1.72 4.73
C ASN A 218 -22.94 -1.76 5.77
N LYS A 219 -24.15 -1.39 5.36
CA LYS A 219 -25.33 -1.35 6.26
C LYS A 219 -25.62 -2.67 7.01
N LYS A 220 -25.27 -3.81 6.39
CA LYS A 220 -25.45 -5.16 6.99
C LYS A 220 -24.26 -5.58 7.86
N LYS A 221 -23.20 -4.79 7.93
CA LYS A 221 -21.94 -5.06 8.63
C LYS A 221 -21.26 -6.40 8.25
N ASN A 222 -21.64 -6.98 7.12
CA ASN A 222 -21.11 -8.24 6.62
C ASN A 222 -20.04 -8.06 5.53
N GLY A 223 -19.65 -6.83 5.25
CA GLY A 223 -18.64 -6.48 4.29
C GLY A 223 -18.22 -5.02 4.41
N LEU A 224 -17.14 -4.67 3.75
CA LEU A 224 -16.57 -3.34 3.72
C LEU A 224 -17.44 -2.37 2.90
N ALA A 225 -17.46 -1.10 3.29
CA ALA A 225 -18.09 -0.03 2.55
C ALA A 225 -17.28 0.27 1.27
N ARG A 226 -17.95 0.74 0.22
CA ARG A 226 -17.34 0.96 -1.10
C ARG A 226 -16.17 1.96 -1.07
N ILE A 227 -16.32 3.06 -0.33
CA ILE A 227 -15.32 4.14 -0.32
C ILE A 227 -14.32 3.91 0.82
N PHE A 228 -14.78 3.92 2.05
CA PHE A 228 -13.90 3.87 3.23
C PHE A 228 -13.40 2.46 3.59
N GLY A 229 -14.00 1.42 3.02
CA GLY A 229 -13.55 0.04 3.26
C GLY A 229 -12.10 -0.21 2.85
N LYS A 230 -11.60 0.44 1.79
CA LYS A 230 -10.19 0.33 1.38
C LYS A 230 -9.23 0.91 2.42
N PHE A 231 -9.60 2.03 3.05
CA PHE A 231 -8.81 2.65 4.12
C PHE A 231 -8.72 1.71 5.33
N ARG A 232 -9.86 1.21 5.80
CA ARG A 232 -9.93 0.26 6.92
C ARG A 232 -9.07 -0.98 6.66
N LYS A 233 -9.25 -1.60 5.51
CA LYS A 233 -8.49 -2.80 5.12
C LYS A 233 -6.99 -2.55 5.13
N ARG A 234 -6.53 -1.51 4.45
CA ARG A 234 -5.10 -1.21 4.33
C ARG A 234 -4.47 -0.78 5.65
N THR A 235 -5.21 -0.06 6.50
CA THR A 235 -4.74 0.32 7.84
C THR A 235 -4.54 -0.91 8.71
N ILE A 236 -5.50 -1.83 8.73
CA ILE A 236 -5.38 -3.09 9.47
C ILE A 236 -4.19 -3.91 8.93
N ASP A 237 -4.06 -4.07 7.61
CA ASP A 237 -2.96 -4.81 7.01
C ASP A 237 -1.59 -4.18 7.33
N ARG A 238 -1.47 -2.84 7.29
CA ARG A 238 -0.22 -2.13 7.62
C ARG A 238 0.12 -2.27 9.10
N LYS A 239 -0.85 -2.09 9.98
CA LYS A 239 -0.71 -2.31 11.42
C LYS A 239 -0.30 -3.76 11.72
N ASP A 240 -0.95 -4.74 11.08
CA ASP A 240 -0.63 -6.17 11.26
C ASP A 240 0.81 -6.47 10.84
N GLN A 241 1.25 -5.91 9.72
CA GLN A 241 2.65 -6.04 9.26
C GLN A 241 3.62 -5.50 10.30
N ILE A 242 3.46 -4.24 10.73
CA ILE A 242 4.36 -3.59 11.70
C ILE A 242 4.41 -4.38 13.00
N PHE A 243 3.27 -4.79 13.54
CA PHE A 243 3.19 -5.54 14.79
C PHE A 243 3.79 -6.94 14.69
N SER A 244 3.57 -7.61 13.56
CA SER A 244 4.16 -8.92 13.29
C SER A 244 5.67 -8.85 13.19
N ASP A 245 6.20 -7.85 12.47
CA ASP A 245 7.64 -7.66 12.29
C ASP A 245 8.33 -7.37 13.63
N ILE A 246 7.77 -6.49 14.45
CA ILE A 246 8.29 -6.17 15.78
C ILE A 246 8.24 -7.40 16.69
N LYS A 247 7.13 -8.14 16.68
CA LYS A 247 6.99 -9.36 17.48
C LYS A 247 8.00 -10.42 17.09
N ALA A 248 8.23 -10.62 15.80
CA ALA A 248 9.25 -11.54 15.30
C ALA A 248 10.65 -11.09 15.73
N LEU A 249 10.94 -9.80 15.62
CA LEU A 249 12.24 -9.22 15.98
C LEU A 249 12.61 -9.43 17.45
N VAL A 250 11.67 -9.25 18.38
CA VAL A 250 11.95 -9.38 19.81
C VAL A 250 11.91 -10.82 20.31
N LYS A 251 11.30 -11.74 19.54
CA LYS A 251 11.24 -13.17 19.88
C LYS A 251 12.41 -14.00 19.34
N ASN A 252 13.07 -13.54 18.29
CA ASN A 252 14.27 -14.16 17.73
C ASN A 252 15.53 -13.70 18.47
#